data_435ccb6b0499b878b8c69d1910f916b2
#
_entry.id   435ccb6b0499b878b8c69d1910f916b2
#
_cell.length_a   1.000
_cell.length_b   1.000
_cell.length_c   1.000
_cell.angle_alpha   90.00
_cell.angle_beta   90.00
_cell.angle_gamma   90.00
#
_symmetry.space_group_name_H-M   'P 1'
#
loop_
_entity.id
_entity.type
_entity.pdbx_description
1 polymer ?
#
loop_
_entity_poly.entity_id
_entity_poly.type
_entity_poly.pdbx_seq_one_letter_code
_entity_poly.pdbx_strand_id
1 'polypeptide(L)'
;MSEEKRLKVAIQKSGRLADMSIQLLEKCGISLAKSRDQLLCRAQNFPLDIFLVRDDDIPAFLATDVCQLGILGQNGLLEKQALGNGKFAGLRQLLPLGYGRCRLSIAVPHDFDYQSIDSLNGKVIATSYKGLLAQYLADHKIDADIVTM
;
A
#
# COMPACT_ATOMS: atom_id res chain seq x y z
N MET A 1 23.10 -15.25 -25.90
CA MET A 1 21.78 -14.60 -25.98
C MET A 1 21.62 -13.78 -24.72
N SER A 2 21.57 -12.48 -24.86
CA SER A 2 21.27 -11.62 -23.71
C SER A 2 19.84 -11.91 -23.25
N GLU A 3 19.66 -12.35 -22.01
CA GLU A 3 18.34 -12.39 -21.40
C GLU A 3 17.73 -11.00 -21.53
N GLU A 4 16.63 -10.90 -22.24
CA GLU A 4 15.89 -9.65 -22.41
C GLU A 4 15.51 -9.15 -21.00
N LYS A 5 16.04 -8.00 -20.61
CA LYS A 5 15.83 -7.43 -19.28
C LYS A 5 14.33 -7.13 -19.10
N ARG A 6 13.64 -7.98 -18.34
CA ARG A 6 12.20 -7.85 -18.09
C ARG A 6 11.95 -6.92 -16.90
N LEU A 7 10.96 -6.06 -17.04
CA LEU A 7 10.50 -5.21 -15.94
C LEU A 7 9.76 -6.07 -14.90
N LYS A 8 10.05 -5.87 -13.63
CA LYS A 8 9.38 -6.58 -12.53
C LYS A 8 8.45 -5.63 -11.77
N VAL A 9 7.19 -6.02 -11.69
CA VAL A 9 6.13 -5.25 -11.02
C VAL A 9 5.54 -6.08 -9.89
N ALA A 10 5.52 -5.55 -8.67
CA ALA A 10 4.83 -6.17 -7.55
C ALA A 10 3.40 -5.63 -7.46
N ILE A 11 2.43 -6.51 -7.37
CA ILE A 11 1.02 -6.18 -7.12
C ILE A 11 0.45 -7.07 -6.02
N GLN A 12 -0.65 -6.65 -5.44
CA GLN A 12 -1.34 -7.42 -4.42
C GLN A 12 -1.84 -8.76 -4.99
N LYS A 13 -1.63 -9.86 -4.24
CA LYS A 13 -2.00 -11.22 -4.67
C LYS A 13 -3.52 -11.43 -4.79
N SER A 14 -4.31 -10.79 -3.93
CA SER A 14 -5.76 -11.01 -3.85
C SER A 14 -6.49 -9.75 -3.37
N GLY A 15 -7.80 -9.73 -3.57
CA GLY A 15 -8.66 -8.65 -3.16
C GLY A 15 -8.89 -7.62 -4.28
N ARG A 16 -9.71 -6.63 -3.98
CA ARG A 16 -10.19 -5.63 -4.94
C ARG A 16 -9.07 -4.90 -5.68
N LEU A 17 -8.00 -4.54 -4.98
CA LEU A 17 -6.85 -3.85 -5.62
C LEU A 17 -6.10 -4.77 -6.58
N ALA A 18 -6.01 -6.07 -6.27
CA ALA A 18 -5.41 -7.06 -7.17
C ALA A 18 -6.18 -7.15 -8.50
N ASP A 19 -7.51 -7.33 -8.42
CA ASP A 19 -8.36 -7.46 -9.59
C ASP A 19 -8.31 -6.19 -10.46
N MET A 20 -8.37 -5.01 -9.84
CA MET A 20 -8.30 -3.72 -10.54
C MET A 20 -6.93 -3.50 -11.18
N SER A 21 -5.84 -3.93 -10.54
CA SER A 21 -4.47 -3.82 -11.07
C SER A 21 -4.27 -4.73 -12.29
N ILE A 22 -4.78 -5.96 -12.23
CA ILE A 22 -4.77 -6.89 -13.37
C ILE A 22 -5.56 -6.31 -14.55
N GLN A 23 -6.80 -5.84 -14.29
CA GLN A 23 -7.63 -5.22 -15.31
C GLN A 23 -6.97 -3.99 -15.95
N LEU A 24 -6.24 -3.19 -15.17
CA LEU A 24 -5.51 -2.04 -15.68
C LEU A 24 -4.42 -2.49 -16.66
N LEU A 25 -3.63 -3.50 -16.30
CA LEU A 25 -2.57 -4.04 -17.16
C LEU A 25 -3.17 -4.64 -18.46
N GLU A 26 -4.27 -5.37 -18.35
CA GLU A 26 -4.99 -5.90 -19.51
C GLU A 26 -5.52 -4.78 -20.42
N LYS A 27 -6.06 -3.69 -19.86
CA LYS A 27 -6.48 -2.50 -20.62
C LYS A 27 -5.33 -1.79 -21.31
N CYS A 28 -4.11 -1.89 -20.77
CA CYS A 28 -2.88 -1.43 -21.42
C CYS A 28 -2.40 -2.37 -22.53
N GLY A 29 -3.16 -3.42 -22.84
CA GLY A 29 -2.82 -4.39 -23.88
C GLY A 29 -1.83 -5.45 -23.43
N ILE A 30 -1.57 -5.60 -22.14
CA ILE A 30 -0.65 -6.61 -21.60
C ILE A 30 -1.41 -7.93 -21.43
N SER A 31 -0.97 -8.98 -22.15
CA SER A 31 -1.54 -10.31 -22.05
C SER A 31 -0.89 -11.11 -20.94
N LEU A 32 -1.66 -11.46 -19.91
CA LEU A 32 -1.20 -12.22 -18.77
C LEU A 32 -1.57 -13.70 -18.90
N ALA A 33 -0.62 -14.59 -18.65
CA ALA A 33 -0.91 -16.00 -18.47
C ALA A 33 -1.67 -16.19 -17.15
N LYS A 34 -2.93 -16.60 -17.23
CA LYS A 34 -3.78 -16.83 -16.05
C LYS A 34 -3.32 -18.09 -15.30
N SER A 35 -2.58 -17.91 -14.23
CA SER A 35 -2.38 -18.95 -13.22
C SER A 35 -2.59 -18.31 -11.85
N ARG A 36 -3.72 -18.60 -11.21
CA ARG A 36 -4.13 -18.01 -9.94
C ARG A 36 -3.28 -18.47 -8.75
N ASP A 37 -2.52 -19.55 -8.91
CA ASP A 37 -1.74 -20.16 -7.83
C ASP A 37 -0.24 -19.84 -7.88
N GLN A 38 0.20 -19.07 -8.87
CA GLN A 38 1.61 -18.71 -9.03
C GLN A 38 1.90 -17.34 -8.38
N LEU A 39 3.03 -17.25 -7.70
CA LEU A 39 3.55 -15.98 -7.17
C LEU A 39 4.13 -15.08 -8.27
N LEU A 40 4.40 -15.64 -9.45
CA LEU A 40 4.99 -14.97 -10.60
C LEU A 40 4.13 -15.21 -11.83
N CYS A 41 3.71 -14.13 -12.49
CA CYS A 41 2.96 -14.14 -13.73
C CYS A 41 3.78 -13.46 -14.82
N ARG A 42 4.08 -14.16 -15.92
CA ARG A 42 4.80 -13.58 -17.07
C ARG A 42 3.82 -13.01 -18.09
N ALA A 43 4.03 -11.78 -18.50
CA ALA A 43 3.33 -11.25 -19.67
C ALA A 43 3.87 -11.91 -20.95
N GLN A 44 2.95 -12.23 -21.86
CA GLN A 44 3.25 -12.97 -23.10
C GLN A 44 3.74 -12.05 -24.23
N ASN A 45 3.23 -10.83 -24.28
CA ASN A 45 3.43 -9.87 -25.38
C ASN A 45 4.23 -8.63 -24.95
N PHE A 46 4.77 -8.61 -23.74
CA PHE A 46 5.56 -7.50 -23.22
C PHE A 46 6.63 -8.03 -22.25
N PRO A 47 7.84 -7.45 -22.20
CA PRO A 47 8.91 -7.89 -21.29
C PRO A 47 8.61 -7.48 -19.83
N LEU A 48 7.55 -8.06 -19.25
CA LEU A 48 7.04 -7.77 -17.91
C LEU A 48 6.83 -9.07 -17.13
N ASP A 49 7.31 -9.08 -15.90
CA ASP A 49 7.06 -10.11 -14.90
C ASP A 49 6.29 -9.50 -13.72
N ILE A 50 5.18 -10.10 -13.33
CA ILE A 50 4.32 -9.62 -12.27
C ILE A 50 4.45 -10.51 -11.05
N PHE A 51 4.87 -9.94 -9.93
CA PHE A 51 4.94 -10.61 -8.63
C PHE A 51 3.66 -10.38 -7.86
N LEU A 52 2.97 -11.48 -7.53
CA LEU A 52 1.74 -11.49 -6.74
C LEU A 52 2.11 -11.71 -5.27
N VAL A 53 2.13 -10.63 -4.49
CA VAL A 53 2.61 -10.65 -3.11
C VAL A 53 1.57 -10.02 -2.17
N ARG A 54 1.83 -10.04 -0.87
CA ARG A 54 1.02 -9.29 0.09
C ARG A 54 1.27 -7.80 -0.12
N ASP A 55 0.22 -6.99 0.04
CA ASP A 55 0.33 -5.53 -0.09
C ASP A 55 1.38 -4.94 0.88
N ASP A 56 1.46 -5.45 2.10
CA ASP A 56 2.46 -5.05 3.09
C ASP A 56 3.91 -5.34 2.69
N ASP A 57 4.14 -6.31 1.82
CA ASP A 57 5.46 -6.72 1.36
C ASP A 57 5.93 -5.93 0.13
N ILE A 58 5.01 -5.32 -0.64
CA ILE A 58 5.34 -4.58 -1.87
C ILE A 58 6.41 -3.51 -1.62
N PRO A 59 6.32 -2.65 -0.59
CA PRO A 59 7.37 -1.66 -0.33
C PRO A 59 8.75 -2.27 -0.10
N ALA A 60 8.83 -3.45 0.55
CA ALA A 60 10.10 -4.13 0.77
C ALA A 60 10.70 -4.68 -0.53
N PHE A 61 9.88 -5.22 -1.43
CA PHE A 61 10.31 -5.69 -2.76
C PHE A 61 10.87 -4.55 -3.60
N LEU A 62 10.31 -3.34 -3.47
CA LEU A 62 10.81 -2.15 -4.15
C LEU A 62 12.11 -1.62 -3.51
N ALA A 63 12.15 -1.54 -2.19
CA ALA A 63 13.32 -1.01 -1.46
C ALA A 63 14.56 -1.90 -1.59
N THR A 64 14.40 -3.19 -1.87
CA THR A 64 15.48 -4.16 -2.09
C THR A 64 15.75 -4.45 -3.56
N ASP A 65 15.14 -3.68 -4.48
CA ASP A 65 15.31 -3.79 -5.93
C ASP A 65 14.93 -5.17 -6.53
N VAL A 66 14.12 -5.94 -5.80
CA VAL A 66 13.53 -7.18 -6.33
C VAL A 66 12.54 -6.86 -7.43
N CYS A 67 11.75 -5.79 -7.25
CA CYS A 67 10.87 -5.22 -8.26
C CYS A 67 11.20 -3.74 -8.47
N GLN A 68 11.07 -3.28 -9.71
CA GLN A 68 11.30 -1.87 -10.06
C GLN A 68 10.05 -1.02 -9.89
N LEU A 69 8.88 -1.62 -10.03
CA LEU A 69 7.58 -0.95 -9.87
C LEU A 69 6.68 -1.74 -8.91
N GLY A 70 5.73 -1.04 -8.30
CA GLY A 70 4.70 -1.64 -7.46
C GLY A 70 3.38 -0.91 -7.56
N ILE A 71 2.28 -1.65 -7.50
CA ILE A 71 0.93 -1.09 -7.38
C ILE A 71 0.41 -1.44 -5.98
N LEU A 72 0.16 -0.44 -5.17
CA LEU A 72 -0.26 -0.60 -3.78
C LEU A 72 -1.11 0.58 -3.31
N GLY A 73 -1.78 0.41 -2.18
CA GLY A 73 -2.52 1.51 -1.56
C GLY A 73 -1.60 2.61 -1.04
N GLN A 74 -1.94 3.87 -1.31
CA GLN A 74 -1.15 5.02 -0.86
C GLN A 74 -0.95 5.02 0.66
N ASN A 75 -2.00 4.68 1.43
CA ASN A 75 -1.91 4.63 2.89
C ASN A 75 -0.87 3.60 3.38
N GLY A 76 -0.79 2.43 2.72
CA GLY A 76 0.21 1.41 3.02
C GLY A 76 1.64 1.88 2.78
N LEU A 77 1.87 2.59 1.67
CA LEU A 77 3.19 3.18 1.39
C LEU A 77 3.57 4.24 2.43
N LEU A 78 2.67 5.17 2.71
CA LEU A 78 2.90 6.25 3.68
C LEU A 78 3.15 5.70 5.09
N GLU A 79 2.41 4.68 5.51
CA GLU A 79 2.63 4.00 6.79
C GLU A 79 4.03 3.39 6.88
N LYS A 80 4.47 2.67 5.84
CA LYS A 80 5.82 2.10 5.80
C LYS A 80 6.90 3.18 5.79
N GLN A 81 6.68 4.30 5.11
CA GLN A 81 7.61 5.43 5.13
C GLN A 81 7.67 6.09 6.52
N ALA A 82 6.54 6.26 7.20
CA ALA A 82 6.48 6.84 8.54
C ALA A 82 7.20 5.97 9.60
N LEU A 83 7.09 4.64 9.51
CA LEU A 83 7.68 3.71 10.48
C LEU A 83 9.08 3.20 10.10
N GLY A 84 9.48 3.33 8.85
CA GLY A 84 10.62 2.62 8.27
C GLY A 84 11.99 3.19 8.58
N ASN A 85 12.13 4.22 9.43
CA ASN A 85 13.41 4.86 9.78
C ASN A 85 14.30 5.16 8.55
N GLY A 86 13.68 5.67 7.48
CA GLY A 86 14.36 6.00 6.23
C GLY A 86 14.51 4.84 5.22
N LYS A 87 14.22 3.60 5.59
CA LYS A 87 14.35 2.44 4.70
C LYS A 87 13.54 2.57 3.41
N PHE A 88 12.38 3.21 3.48
CA PHE A 88 11.46 3.38 2.35
C PHE A 88 11.44 4.82 1.79
N ALA A 89 12.34 5.68 2.25
CA ALA A 89 12.39 7.10 1.86
C ALA A 89 12.68 7.30 0.36
N GLY A 90 13.38 6.35 -0.29
CA GLY A 90 13.67 6.39 -1.71
C GLY A 90 12.50 6.02 -2.62
N LEU A 91 11.42 5.47 -2.08
CA LEU A 91 10.24 5.10 -2.85
C LEU A 91 9.43 6.34 -3.20
N ARG A 92 9.04 6.46 -4.47
CA ARG A 92 8.27 7.59 -4.98
C ARG A 92 6.99 7.13 -5.64
N GLN A 93 5.91 7.84 -5.39
CA GLN A 93 4.69 7.70 -6.14
C GLN A 93 4.88 8.31 -7.53
N LEU A 94 4.72 7.50 -8.57
CA LEU A 94 4.86 7.94 -9.96
C LEU A 94 3.53 8.41 -10.53
N LEU A 95 2.47 7.66 -10.30
CA LEU A 95 1.15 7.90 -10.89
C LEU A 95 0.03 7.45 -9.96
N PRO A 96 -0.96 8.30 -9.67
CA PRO A 96 -2.21 7.87 -9.07
C PRO A 96 -3.06 7.15 -10.13
N LEU A 97 -3.48 5.91 -9.83
CA LEU A 97 -4.17 5.06 -10.79
C LEU A 97 -5.70 5.30 -10.85
N GLY A 98 -6.24 6.13 -9.96
CA GLY A 98 -7.63 6.58 -9.97
C GLY A 98 -8.65 5.58 -9.44
N TYR A 99 -8.22 4.44 -8.90
CA TYR A 99 -9.10 3.44 -8.29
C TYR A 99 -8.70 3.12 -6.84
N GLY A 100 -9.54 2.33 -6.15
CA GLY A 100 -9.29 1.95 -4.76
C GLY A 100 -9.31 3.14 -3.80
N ARG A 101 -10.04 4.19 -4.11
CA ARG A 101 -10.14 5.38 -3.25
C ARG A 101 -10.67 4.99 -1.88
N CYS A 102 -9.94 5.40 -0.85
CA CYS A 102 -10.32 5.21 0.54
C CYS A 102 -9.84 6.41 1.37
N ARG A 103 -10.33 6.48 2.59
CA ARG A 103 -9.82 7.41 3.61
C ARG A 103 -9.69 6.67 4.93
N LEU A 104 -8.72 7.04 5.72
CA LEU A 104 -8.65 6.67 7.12
C LEU A 104 -9.53 7.64 7.93
N SER A 105 -10.27 7.09 8.86
CA SER A 105 -11.14 7.87 9.76
C SER A 105 -10.99 7.32 11.17
N ILE A 106 -10.96 8.20 12.15
CA ILE A 106 -11.05 7.81 13.55
C ILE A 106 -12.53 7.55 13.83
N ALA A 107 -12.84 6.37 14.35
CA ALA A 107 -14.17 6.01 14.78
C ALA A 107 -14.24 6.00 16.31
N VAL A 108 -15.34 6.48 16.85
CA VAL A 108 -15.62 6.47 18.27
C VAL A 108 -16.91 5.69 18.54
N PRO A 109 -17.12 5.14 19.76
CA PRO A 109 -18.40 4.55 20.14
C PRO A 109 -19.56 5.52 19.94
N HIS A 110 -20.75 4.99 19.68
CA HIS A 110 -21.94 5.81 19.39
C HIS A 110 -22.33 6.74 20.56
N ASP A 111 -22.07 6.30 21.78
CA ASP A 111 -22.32 7.03 23.02
C ASP A 111 -21.16 7.92 23.47
N PHE A 112 -20.09 8.00 22.68
CA PHE A 112 -18.95 8.86 22.96
C PHE A 112 -19.30 10.31 22.61
N ASP A 113 -19.14 11.22 23.59
CA ASP A 113 -19.38 12.66 23.38
C ASP A 113 -18.19 13.28 22.60
N TYR A 114 -18.25 13.19 21.29
CA TYR A 114 -17.25 13.78 20.38
C TYR A 114 -17.66 15.19 19.98
N GLN A 115 -17.00 16.19 20.53
CA GLN A 115 -17.25 17.60 20.20
C GLN A 115 -16.23 18.13 19.18
N SER A 116 -14.96 17.75 19.34
CA SER A 116 -13.85 18.12 18.47
C SER A 116 -12.76 17.06 18.55
N ILE A 117 -11.69 17.25 17.80
CA ILE A 117 -10.52 16.37 17.87
C ILE A 117 -9.89 16.34 19.27
N ASP A 118 -10.02 17.44 20.04
CA ASP A 118 -9.53 17.53 21.43
C ASP A 118 -10.18 16.52 22.37
N SER A 119 -11.39 16.03 22.02
CA SER A 119 -12.08 14.98 22.77
C SER A 119 -11.29 13.66 22.80
N LEU A 120 -10.28 13.51 21.93
CA LEU A 120 -9.41 12.35 21.86
C LEU A 120 -8.23 12.41 22.84
N ASN A 121 -7.96 13.57 23.50
CA ASN A 121 -6.91 13.66 24.50
C ASN A 121 -7.11 12.68 25.64
N GLY A 122 -6.03 11.98 26.02
CA GLY A 122 -6.05 10.95 27.07
C GLY A 122 -6.80 9.67 26.69
N LYS A 123 -7.12 9.47 25.41
CA LYS A 123 -7.80 8.27 24.91
C LYS A 123 -6.80 7.27 24.33
N VAL A 124 -7.24 6.02 24.19
CA VAL A 124 -6.50 4.95 23.52
C VAL A 124 -7.14 4.69 22.16
N ILE A 125 -6.34 4.76 21.09
CA ILE A 125 -6.80 4.55 19.71
C ILE A 125 -6.12 3.31 19.13
N ALA A 126 -6.90 2.33 18.71
CA ALA A 126 -6.40 1.11 18.09
C ALA A 126 -6.35 1.28 16.57
N THR A 127 -5.24 0.88 15.93
CA THR A 127 -5.05 1.02 14.49
C THR A 127 -3.98 0.07 13.95
N SER A 128 -4.08 -0.29 12.68
CA SER A 128 -2.98 -0.89 11.91
C SER A 128 -2.10 0.16 11.19
N TYR A 129 -2.43 1.44 11.31
CA TYR A 129 -1.69 2.57 10.72
C TYR A 129 -1.11 3.47 11.81
N LYS A 130 -0.22 2.88 12.64
CA LYS A 130 0.39 3.55 13.80
C LYS A 130 1.19 4.80 13.40
N GLY A 131 1.95 4.72 12.32
CA GLY A 131 2.80 5.82 11.86
C GLY A 131 1.97 7.02 11.39
N LEU A 132 0.96 6.77 10.54
CA LEU A 132 0.06 7.82 10.05
C LEU A 132 -0.77 8.43 11.19
N LEU A 133 -1.26 7.62 12.11
CA LEU A 133 -2.01 8.13 13.26
C LEU A 133 -1.13 8.98 14.16
N ALA A 134 0.09 8.52 14.47
CA ALA A 134 1.03 9.28 15.31
C ALA A 134 1.34 10.66 14.71
N GLN A 135 1.58 10.71 13.40
CA GLN A 135 1.80 11.98 12.71
C GLN A 135 0.55 12.88 12.77
N TYR A 136 -0.63 12.32 12.51
CA TYR A 136 -1.89 13.07 12.57
C TYR A 136 -2.14 13.66 13.96
N LEU A 137 -1.96 12.88 15.01
CA LEU A 137 -2.14 13.35 16.40
C LEU A 137 -1.12 14.44 16.75
N ALA A 138 0.14 14.29 16.34
CA ALA A 138 1.18 15.29 16.56
C ALA A 138 0.86 16.62 15.86
N ASP A 139 0.42 16.57 14.61
CA ASP A 139 0.04 17.75 13.81
C ASP A 139 -1.12 18.53 14.45
N HIS A 140 -2.02 17.82 15.14
CA HIS A 140 -3.16 18.40 15.84
C HIS A 140 -2.91 18.64 17.33
N LYS A 141 -1.72 18.32 17.84
CA LYS A 141 -1.32 18.47 19.26
C LYS A 141 -2.21 17.67 20.21
N ILE A 142 -2.63 16.49 19.78
CA ILE A 142 -3.45 15.57 20.57
C ILE A 142 -2.55 14.57 21.29
N ASP A 143 -2.73 14.45 22.60
CA ASP A 143 -2.07 13.45 23.44
C ASP A 143 -3.00 12.24 23.62
N ALA A 144 -2.77 11.19 22.84
CA ALA A 144 -3.53 9.94 22.90
C ALA A 144 -2.60 8.75 22.72
N ASP A 145 -2.91 7.65 23.40
CA ASP A 145 -2.15 6.40 23.30
C ASP A 145 -2.55 5.63 22.04
N ILE A 146 -1.57 5.02 21.36
CA ILE A 146 -1.79 4.23 20.15
C ILE A 146 -1.51 2.76 20.43
N VAL A 147 -2.49 1.90 20.15
CA VAL A 147 -2.38 0.44 20.21
C VAL A 147 -2.43 -0.11 18.79
N THR A 148 -1.47 -0.97 18.44
CA THR A 148 -1.42 -1.63 17.12
C THR A 148 -2.28 -2.89 17.14
N MET A 149 -3.12 -3.04 16.13
CA MET A 149 -3.94 -4.25 15.89
C MET A 149 -3.28 -5.16 14.87
#